data_1fa2c9e720e88486b3f32c442a7acf69
#
_entry.id   1fa2c9e720e88486b3f32c442a7acf69
#
_cell.length_a   1.000
_cell.length_b   1.000
_cell.length_c   1.000
_cell.angle_alpha   90.00
_cell.angle_beta   90.00
_cell.angle_gamma   90.00
#
_symmetry.space_group_name_H-M   'P 1'
#
loop_
_entity.id
_entity.type
_entity.pdbx_description
1 polymer ?
#
loop_
_entity_poly.entity_id
_entity_poly.type
_entity_poly.pdbx_seq_one_letter_code
_entity_poly.pdbx_strand_id
1 'polypeptide(L)'
;MKKIIDKIKHPTKRQFLTAFFVVVAIFGVTRYFVQRAHRIDGASIVQSDRKYHPIRGVRNYKSEFPDSQSVQIVAAQKWGVRPVKNREDAEHRKKELVYVGESPYYHVDRLSSSIPYLVPRAALMLQDIGEAFFDSLYAKGLPFHQLIVTSVLRSMDDVAKLKRHNPNATEQSCHLYGTTIDICYNRYQPLTREVRNDTLKWVLSEVLRDKRNEGRCYIKYEVKQGCFHMTVR
;
A
#
# COMPACT_ATOMS: atom_id res chain seq x y z
N MET A 1 -51.48 8.08 40.70
CA MET A 1 -50.36 7.87 39.73
C MET A 1 -50.82 7.61 38.28
N LYS A 2 -52.00 8.03 37.83
CA LYS A 2 -52.55 7.79 36.46
C LYS A 2 -52.74 9.06 35.60
N LYS A 3 -52.20 10.22 35.98
CA LYS A 3 -52.43 11.51 35.26
C LYS A 3 -51.18 12.17 34.69
N ILE A 4 -50.02 11.49 34.61
CA ILE A 4 -48.77 12.09 34.06
C ILE A 4 -48.38 11.48 32.69
N ILE A 5 -49.03 10.42 32.22
CA ILE A 5 -48.65 9.71 30.98
C ILE A 5 -49.29 10.30 29.69
N ASP A 6 -50.31 11.13 29.81
CA ASP A 6 -51.10 11.62 28.65
C ASP A 6 -50.55 12.88 27.95
N LYS A 7 -49.30 13.27 28.15
CA LYS A 7 -48.73 14.47 27.50
C LYS A 7 -47.54 14.25 26.60
N ILE A 8 -47.26 13.02 26.14
CA ILE A 8 -46.28 12.81 25.10
C ILE A 8 -46.98 13.08 23.75
N LYS A 9 -46.91 14.34 23.28
CA LYS A 9 -47.34 14.65 21.91
C LYS A 9 -46.45 13.89 20.95
N HIS A 10 -47.01 12.95 20.19
CA HIS A 10 -46.30 12.31 19.09
C HIS A 10 -45.76 13.41 18.11
N PRO A 11 -44.48 13.35 17.77
CA PRO A 11 -43.88 14.34 16.89
C PRO A 11 -44.59 14.28 15.54
N THR A 12 -44.90 15.46 14.97
CA THR A 12 -45.46 15.56 13.63
C THR A 12 -44.44 15.06 12.62
N LYS A 13 -44.91 14.57 11.44
CA LYS A 13 -44.01 14.13 10.34
C LYS A 13 -42.92 15.19 10.02
N ARG A 14 -43.27 16.44 10.09
CA ARG A 14 -42.33 17.56 9.85
C ARG A 14 -41.25 17.66 10.93
N GLN A 15 -41.60 17.48 12.20
CA GLN A 15 -40.65 17.48 13.31
C GLN A 15 -39.72 16.28 13.24
N PHE A 16 -40.24 15.09 12.86
CA PHE A 16 -39.45 13.89 12.65
C PHE A 16 -38.43 14.08 11.51
N LEU A 17 -38.86 14.63 10.38
CA LEU A 17 -37.99 14.90 9.24
C LEU A 17 -36.89 15.90 9.60
N THR A 18 -37.24 16.99 10.32
CA THR A 18 -36.24 17.97 10.77
C THR A 18 -35.23 17.36 11.72
N ALA A 19 -35.67 16.55 12.69
CA ALA A 19 -34.77 15.86 13.61
C ALA A 19 -33.83 14.88 12.86
N PHE A 20 -34.36 14.16 11.88
CA PHE A 20 -33.56 13.27 11.03
C PHE A 20 -32.45 14.02 10.29
N PHE A 21 -32.77 15.12 9.61
CA PHE A 21 -31.76 15.91 8.90
C PHE A 21 -30.74 16.55 9.83
N VAL A 22 -31.14 16.96 11.03
CA VAL A 22 -30.22 17.48 12.05
C VAL A 22 -29.24 16.39 12.50
N VAL A 23 -29.71 15.17 12.75
CA VAL A 23 -28.87 14.01 13.14
C VAL A 23 -27.88 13.67 11.99
N VAL A 24 -28.35 13.62 10.75
CA VAL A 24 -27.50 13.35 9.59
C VAL A 24 -26.44 14.46 9.41
N ALA A 25 -26.80 15.72 9.59
CA ALA A 25 -25.86 16.84 9.53
C ALA A 25 -24.79 16.75 10.64
N ILE A 26 -25.22 16.47 11.88
CA ILE A 26 -24.30 16.30 13.02
C ILE A 26 -23.34 15.13 12.73
N PHE A 27 -23.87 14.00 12.24
CA PHE A 27 -23.05 12.84 11.93
C PHE A 27 -22.04 13.13 10.80
N GLY A 28 -22.45 13.85 9.75
CA GLY A 28 -21.58 14.27 8.67
C GLY A 28 -20.46 15.22 9.15
N VAL A 29 -20.81 16.20 9.98
CA VAL A 29 -19.85 17.13 10.58
C VAL A 29 -18.90 16.41 11.52
N THR A 30 -19.41 15.54 12.40
CA THR A 30 -18.58 14.74 13.32
C THR A 30 -17.60 13.85 12.53
N ARG A 31 -18.08 13.17 11.50
CA ARG A 31 -17.24 12.34 10.62
C ARG A 31 -16.16 13.17 9.92
N TYR A 32 -16.51 14.35 9.43
CA TYR A 32 -15.54 15.27 8.81
C TYR A 32 -14.44 15.68 9.81
N PHE A 33 -14.80 16.07 11.04
CA PHE A 33 -13.83 16.45 12.07
C PHE A 33 -13.00 15.27 12.56
N VAL A 34 -13.58 14.07 12.71
CA VAL A 34 -12.84 12.86 13.06
C VAL A 34 -11.86 12.49 11.96
N GLN A 35 -12.26 12.51 10.69
CA GLN A 35 -11.35 12.27 9.58
C GLN A 35 -10.23 13.32 9.50
N ARG A 36 -10.54 14.57 9.81
CA ARG A 36 -9.54 15.65 9.84
C ARG A 36 -8.58 15.50 11.04
N ALA A 37 -9.08 15.08 12.20
CA ALA A 37 -8.24 14.85 13.40
C ALA A 37 -7.34 13.60 13.25
N HIS A 38 -7.74 12.61 12.45
CA HIS A 38 -6.91 11.44 12.13
C HIS A 38 -5.92 11.68 11.00
N ARG A 39 -5.96 12.84 10.31
CA ARG A 39 -4.86 13.22 9.44
C ARG A 39 -3.67 13.57 10.32
N ILE A 40 -2.69 12.67 10.37
CA ILE A 40 -1.41 12.93 11.02
C ILE A 40 -0.82 14.16 10.33
N ASP A 41 -0.76 15.27 11.05
CA ASP A 41 -0.04 16.43 10.55
C ASP A 41 1.45 16.14 10.65
N GLY A 42 2.02 15.62 9.55
CA GLY A 42 3.42 15.25 9.47
C GLY A 42 4.37 16.41 9.75
N ALA A 43 3.88 17.65 9.60
CA ALA A 43 4.65 18.84 9.91
C ALA A 43 4.82 19.08 11.42
N SER A 44 3.92 18.56 12.26
CA SER A 44 3.96 18.75 13.71
C SER A 44 4.81 17.70 14.44
N ILE A 45 5.14 16.58 13.78
CA ILE A 45 5.81 15.46 14.46
C ILE A 45 7.32 15.68 14.58
N VAL A 46 7.94 16.42 13.68
CA VAL A 46 9.40 16.60 13.72
C VAL A 46 9.80 17.98 13.24
N GLN A 47 9.91 18.92 14.14
CA GLN A 47 10.68 20.12 13.93
C GLN A 47 12.15 19.77 14.23
N SER A 48 12.89 19.30 13.22
CA SER A 48 14.31 19.01 13.37
C SER A 48 15.12 19.97 12.50
N ASP A 49 16.29 20.31 12.96
CA ASP A 49 17.31 21.13 12.28
C ASP A 49 17.93 20.42 11.05
N ARG A 50 17.28 19.38 10.54
CA ARG A 50 17.76 18.62 9.38
C ARG A 50 17.69 19.46 8.12
N LYS A 51 18.84 19.60 7.48
CA LYS A 51 18.97 20.31 6.21
C LYS A 51 18.27 19.52 5.09
N TYR A 52 17.43 20.20 4.31
CA TYR A 52 16.78 19.58 3.16
C TYR A 52 17.80 19.17 2.09
N HIS A 53 17.61 17.99 1.55
CA HIS A 53 18.44 17.47 0.46
C HIS A 53 17.72 17.60 -0.89
N PRO A 54 18.44 17.95 -1.97
CA PRO A 54 17.84 17.98 -3.29
C PRO A 54 17.41 16.58 -3.74
N ILE A 55 16.35 16.52 -4.52
CA ILE A 55 15.91 15.27 -5.16
C ILE A 55 16.91 14.98 -6.29
N ARG A 56 17.54 13.82 -6.23
CA ARG A 56 18.56 13.42 -7.23
C ARG A 56 17.98 12.60 -8.35
N GLY A 57 16.85 11.93 -8.17
CA GLY A 57 16.17 11.12 -9.17
C GLY A 57 17.05 10.13 -9.93
N VAL A 58 16.46 9.38 -10.83
CA VAL A 58 17.19 8.50 -11.76
C VAL A 58 16.95 8.97 -13.19
N ARG A 59 17.99 8.90 -14.04
CA ARG A 59 17.90 9.35 -15.44
C ARG A 59 16.99 8.45 -16.27
N ASN A 60 17.08 7.14 -16.06
CA ASN A 60 16.31 6.16 -16.79
C ASN A 60 15.94 5.00 -15.90
N TYR A 61 14.65 4.89 -15.58
CA TYR A 61 14.13 3.84 -14.69
C TYR A 61 14.35 2.42 -15.23
N LYS A 62 14.31 2.21 -16.55
CA LYS A 62 14.54 0.87 -17.13
C LYS A 62 15.97 0.41 -16.97
N SER A 63 16.95 1.31 -17.12
CA SER A 63 18.36 0.98 -16.93
C SER A 63 18.73 0.88 -15.44
N GLU A 64 18.08 1.63 -14.58
CA GLU A 64 18.30 1.56 -13.14
C GLU A 64 17.69 0.31 -12.50
N PHE A 65 16.54 -0.15 -13.01
CA PHE A 65 15.82 -1.32 -12.53
C PHE A 65 15.61 -2.34 -13.63
N PRO A 66 16.71 -3.02 -14.08
CA PRO A 66 16.71 -3.88 -15.25
C PRO A 66 16.39 -5.34 -14.97
N ASP A 67 16.18 -5.72 -13.69
CA ASP A 67 16.18 -7.12 -13.29
C ASP A 67 15.06 -7.89 -13.97
N SER A 68 15.45 -8.86 -14.79
CA SER A 68 14.53 -9.64 -15.61
C SER A 68 13.68 -10.61 -14.78
N GLN A 69 12.57 -11.06 -15.34
CA GLN A 69 11.72 -12.09 -14.73
C GLN A 69 12.49 -13.36 -14.42
N SER A 70 13.43 -13.76 -15.28
CA SER A 70 14.24 -14.98 -15.10
C SER A 70 15.14 -14.93 -13.86
N VAL A 71 15.69 -13.77 -13.52
CA VAL A 71 16.51 -13.60 -12.31
C VAL A 71 15.61 -13.58 -11.07
N GLN A 72 14.47 -12.89 -11.15
CA GLN A 72 13.54 -12.76 -10.04
C GLN A 72 12.88 -14.09 -9.67
N ILE A 73 12.52 -14.94 -10.65
CA ILE A 73 11.90 -16.24 -10.38
C ILE A 73 12.84 -17.19 -9.62
N VAL A 74 14.13 -17.16 -9.92
CA VAL A 74 15.13 -17.97 -9.19
C VAL A 74 15.20 -17.52 -7.72
N ALA A 75 15.22 -16.22 -7.47
CA ALA A 75 15.20 -15.70 -6.10
C ALA A 75 13.88 -16.02 -5.39
N ALA A 76 12.75 -15.88 -6.08
CA ALA A 76 11.42 -16.18 -5.54
C ALA A 76 11.33 -17.66 -5.10
N GLN A 77 11.79 -18.59 -5.93
CA GLN A 77 11.83 -20.01 -5.61
C GLN A 77 12.76 -20.35 -4.44
N LYS A 78 13.92 -19.67 -4.38
CA LYS A 78 14.91 -19.91 -3.32
C LYS A 78 14.45 -19.44 -1.94
N TRP A 79 13.80 -18.28 -1.88
CA TRP A 79 13.49 -17.58 -0.63
C TRP A 79 12.01 -17.57 -0.26
N GLY A 80 11.17 -18.12 -1.13
CA GLY A 80 9.73 -18.14 -0.95
C GLY A 80 9.20 -19.45 -0.39
N VAL A 81 7.88 -19.49 -0.29
CA VAL A 81 7.11 -20.69 0.07
C VAL A 81 6.72 -21.48 -1.19
N ARG A 82 6.28 -22.70 -1.03
CA ARG A 82 5.61 -23.44 -2.12
C ARG A 82 4.36 -22.67 -2.54
N PRO A 83 4.05 -22.58 -3.84
CA PRO A 83 2.83 -21.93 -4.33
C PRO A 83 1.59 -22.41 -3.59
N VAL A 84 0.77 -21.47 -3.12
CA VAL A 84 -0.52 -21.77 -2.49
C VAL A 84 -1.58 -22.01 -3.56
N LYS A 85 -2.49 -22.95 -3.32
CA LYS A 85 -3.56 -23.25 -4.28
C LYS A 85 -4.56 -22.10 -4.40
N ASN A 86 -5.06 -21.65 -3.27
CA ASN A 86 -6.11 -20.62 -3.14
C ASN A 86 -5.94 -19.82 -1.84
N ARG A 87 -6.91 -18.98 -1.53
CA ARG A 87 -6.90 -18.15 -0.30
C ARG A 87 -6.95 -18.97 0.97
N GLU A 88 -7.72 -20.05 1.00
CA GLU A 88 -7.84 -20.94 2.15
C GLU A 88 -6.51 -21.64 2.46
N ASP A 89 -5.80 -22.15 1.44
CA ASP A 89 -4.47 -22.73 1.61
C ASP A 89 -3.48 -21.70 2.18
N ALA A 90 -3.54 -20.44 1.77
CA ALA A 90 -2.73 -19.37 2.34
C ALA A 90 -3.02 -19.14 3.84
N GLU A 91 -4.30 -19.18 4.25
CA GLU A 91 -4.70 -19.05 5.65
C GLU A 91 -4.13 -20.17 6.54
N HIS A 92 -4.01 -21.39 6.01
CA HIS A 92 -3.42 -22.52 6.73
C HIS A 92 -1.89 -22.41 6.87
N ARG A 93 -1.23 -21.52 6.11
CA ARG A 93 0.23 -21.34 6.12
C ARG A 93 0.73 -20.16 6.93
N LYS A 94 0.01 -19.74 7.96
CA LYS A 94 0.39 -18.61 8.85
C LYS A 94 1.72 -18.80 9.58
N LYS A 95 2.28 -19.99 9.61
CA LYS A 95 3.63 -20.25 10.12
C LYS A 95 4.75 -19.79 9.16
N GLU A 96 4.46 -19.73 7.86
CA GLU A 96 5.39 -19.39 6.79
C GLU A 96 5.11 -17.99 6.20
N LEU A 97 3.89 -17.49 6.37
CA LEU A 97 3.38 -16.26 5.76
C LEU A 97 2.95 -15.26 6.82
N VAL A 98 3.27 -13.99 6.59
CA VAL A 98 2.88 -12.84 7.42
C VAL A 98 1.78 -12.07 6.69
N TYR A 99 0.73 -11.73 7.40
CA TYR A 99 -0.33 -10.86 6.89
C TYR A 99 0.21 -9.44 6.67
N VAL A 100 -0.09 -8.88 5.51
CA VAL A 100 0.28 -7.51 5.11
C VAL A 100 -0.99 -6.69 5.01
N GLY A 101 -1.25 -5.91 6.04
CA GLY A 101 -2.35 -4.94 6.10
C GLY A 101 -1.86 -3.51 5.95
N GLU A 102 -2.69 -2.56 6.39
CA GLU A 102 -2.34 -1.15 6.47
C GLU A 102 -1.16 -0.90 7.41
N SER A 103 -0.33 0.06 7.03
CA SER A 103 0.83 0.51 7.79
C SER A 103 0.87 2.04 7.79
N PRO A 104 1.53 2.70 8.75
CA PRO A 104 1.77 4.14 8.66
C PRO A 104 2.49 4.56 7.37
N TYR A 105 3.26 3.66 6.75
CA TYR A 105 4.14 3.94 5.62
C TYR A 105 3.56 3.54 4.27
N TYR A 106 2.61 2.61 4.24
CA TYR A 106 1.99 2.14 3.00
C TYR A 106 0.53 1.78 3.18
N HIS A 107 -0.23 2.00 2.13
CA HIS A 107 -1.60 1.56 1.93
C HIS A 107 -1.60 0.32 1.03
N VAL A 108 -2.42 -0.67 1.37
CA VAL A 108 -2.62 -1.86 0.53
C VAL A 108 -3.90 -1.69 -0.27
N ASP A 109 -3.78 -1.62 -1.57
CA ASP A 109 -4.92 -1.50 -2.49
C ASP A 109 -5.84 -2.73 -2.38
N ARG A 110 -7.07 -2.60 -2.88
CA ARG A 110 -7.97 -3.75 -2.97
C ARG A 110 -7.34 -4.84 -3.85
N LEU A 111 -6.92 -5.91 -3.22
CA LEU A 111 -6.25 -7.04 -3.87
C LEU A 111 -7.28 -7.98 -4.53
N SER A 112 -7.57 -7.76 -5.82
CA SER A 112 -8.51 -8.59 -6.59
C SER A 112 -7.90 -9.89 -7.12
N SER A 113 -6.60 -9.90 -7.34
CA SER A 113 -5.83 -11.02 -7.92
C SER A 113 -4.54 -11.31 -7.13
N SER A 114 -4.54 -11.00 -5.86
CA SER A 114 -3.51 -11.39 -4.90
C SER A 114 -4.09 -11.48 -3.49
N ILE A 115 -3.33 -12.06 -2.58
CA ILE A 115 -3.72 -12.35 -1.20
C ILE A 115 -2.78 -11.57 -0.29
N PRO A 116 -3.26 -10.90 0.79
CA PRO A 116 -2.46 -10.00 1.62
C PRO A 116 -1.46 -10.74 2.51
N TYR A 117 -0.61 -11.55 1.91
CA TYR A 117 0.44 -12.30 2.60
C TYR A 117 1.78 -12.17 1.89
N LEU A 118 2.84 -12.17 2.68
CA LEU A 118 4.24 -12.25 2.23
C LEU A 118 5.01 -13.20 3.15
N VAL A 119 6.14 -13.72 2.67
CA VAL A 119 7.12 -14.34 3.57
C VAL A 119 7.69 -13.26 4.51
N PRO A 120 8.13 -13.62 5.75
CA PRO A 120 8.61 -12.63 6.72
C PRO A 120 9.69 -11.70 6.17
N ARG A 121 10.63 -12.21 5.39
CA ARG A 121 11.69 -11.41 4.74
C ARG A 121 11.12 -10.32 3.81
N ALA A 122 10.09 -10.64 3.04
CA ALA A 122 9.47 -9.68 2.13
C ALA A 122 8.61 -8.64 2.87
N ALA A 123 7.92 -9.05 3.94
CA ALA A 123 7.17 -8.14 4.80
C ALA A 123 8.10 -7.12 5.48
N LEU A 124 9.24 -7.57 6.02
CA LEU A 124 10.27 -6.70 6.59
C LEU A 124 10.85 -5.74 5.54
N MET A 125 11.12 -6.24 4.31
CA MET A 125 11.61 -5.37 3.23
C MET A 125 10.61 -4.28 2.87
N LEU A 126 9.32 -4.60 2.80
CA LEU A 126 8.27 -3.61 2.53
C LEU A 126 8.23 -2.53 3.62
N GLN A 127 8.34 -2.93 4.88
CA GLN A 127 8.41 -2.02 6.02
C GLN A 127 9.63 -1.10 5.92
N ASP A 128 10.82 -1.67 5.69
CA ASP A 128 12.07 -0.91 5.56
C ASP A 128 12.05 0.09 4.39
N ILE A 129 11.38 -0.27 3.27
CA ILE A 129 11.21 0.64 2.13
C ILE A 129 10.28 1.79 2.52
N GLY A 130 9.18 1.47 3.21
CA GLY A 130 8.22 2.49 3.66
C GLY A 130 8.85 3.49 4.63
N GLU A 131 9.60 3.02 5.61
CA GLU A 131 10.35 3.86 6.56
C GLU A 131 11.40 4.73 5.83
N ALA A 132 12.23 4.13 4.99
CA ALA A 132 13.25 4.85 4.23
C ALA A 132 12.63 5.89 3.28
N PHE A 133 11.44 5.62 2.72
CA PHE A 133 10.72 6.59 1.91
C PHE A 133 10.26 7.79 2.74
N PHE A 134 9.70 7.57 3.93
CA PHE A 134 9.31 8.63 4.85
C PHE A 134 10.50 9.46 5.29
N ASP A 135 11.62 8.83 5.67
CA ASP A 135 12.86 9.51 6.02
C ASP A 135 13.38 10.38 4.86
N SER A 136 13.28 9.85 3.64
CA SER A 136 13.69 10.58 2.44
C SER A 136 12.78 11.78 2.14
N LEU A 137 11.45 11.62 2.31
CA LEU A 137 10.51 12.74 2.19
C LEU A 137 10.81 13.81 3.24
N TYR A 138 11.01 13.40 4.49
CA TYR A 138 11.35 14.29 5.57
C TYR A 138 12.64 15.08 5.29
N ALA A 139 13.74 14.38 4.95
CA ALA A 139 15.03 14.98 4.64
C ALA A 139 14.97 15.97 3.46
N LYS A 140 14.03 15.79 2.55
CA LYS A 140 13.81 16.66 1.38
C LYS A 140 12.77 17.77 1.63
N GLY A 141 12.20 17.85 2.82
CA GLY A 141 11.14 18.82 3.15
C GLY A 141 9.83 18.60 2.38
N LEU A 142 9.55 17.36 2.01
CA LEU A 142 8.34 16.98 1.28
C LEU A 142 7.26 16.48 2.27
N PRO A 143 5.99 16.79 2.02
CA PRO A 143 4.87 16.23 2.77
C PRO A 143 4.85 14.70 2.73
N PHE A 144 4.45 14.07 3.83
CA PHE A 144 4.35 12.61 3.89
C PHE A 144 3.25 12.06 3.00
N HIS A 145 3.62 10.98 2.31
CA HIS A 145 2.74 10.19 1.45
C HIS A 145 3.01 8.72 1.70
N GLN A 146 1.95 7.93 1.84
CA GLN A 146 2.10 6.48 1.91
C GLN A 146 2.35 5.91 0.51
N LEU A 147 3.16 4.87 0.45
CA LEU A 147 3.28 4.03 -0.73
C LEU A 147 1.98 3.27 -0.97
N ILE A 148 1.70 2.89 -2.21
CA ILE A 148 0.54 2.05 -2.54
C ILE A 148 1.05 0.69 -3.03
N VAL A 149 0.71 -0.37 -2.28
CA VAL A 149 1.00 -1.76 -2.63
C VAL A 149 -0.17 -2.30 -3.45
N THR A 150 0.10 -2.72 -4.67
CA THR A 150 -0.93 -3.15 -5.63
C THR A 150 -0.99 -4.66 -5.84
N SER A 151 0.07 -5.39 -5.49
CA SER A 151 0.10 -6.85 -5.56
C SER A 151 1.14 -7.42 -4.60
N VAL A 152 0.81 -8.57 -4.03
CA VAL A 152 1.66 -9.36 -3.13
C VAL A 152 1.55 -10.84 -3.49
N LEU A 153 1.38 -11.78 -2.55
CA LEU A 153 1.22 -13.20 -2.83
C LEU A 153 0.05 -13.43 -3.82
N ARG A 154 0.26 -14.27 -4.83
CA ARG A 154 -0.80 -14.81 -5.70
C ARG A 154 -0.94 -16.31 -5.48
N SER A 155 -2.17 -16.78 -5.48
CA SER A 155 -2.44 -18.22 -5.53
C SER A 155 -2.33 -18.76 -6.97
N MET A 156 -2.27 -20.08 -7.09
CA MET A 156 -2.35 -20.76 -8.39
C MET A 156 -3.66 -20.41 -9.10
N ASP A 157 -4.78 -20.33 -8.37
CA ASP A 157 -6.08 -19.93 -8.88
C ASP A 157 -6.08 -18.49 -9.42
N ASP A 158 -5.43 -17.55 -8.70
CA ASP A 158 -5.29 -16.15 -9.14
C ASP A 158 -4.51 -16.07 -10.46
N VAL A 159 -3.38 -16.80 -10.57
CA VAL A 159 -2.55 -16.85 -11.79
C VAL A 159 -3.35 -17.46 -12.95
N ALA A 160 -4.05 -18.58 -12.72
CA ALA A 160 -4.91 -19.21 -13.72
C ALA A 160 -6.03 -18.26 -14.19
N LYS A 161 -6.66 -17.53 -13.27
CA LYS A 161 -7.66 -16.50 -13.57
C LYS A 161 -7.09 -15.37 -14.42
N LEU A 162 -5.92 -14.84 -14.04
CA LEU A 162 -5.25 -13.78 -14.81
C LEU A 162 -4.90 -14.24 -16.22
N LYS A 163 -4.43 -15.48 -16.39
CA LYS A 163 -4.09 -16.04 -17.69
C LYS A 163 -5.32 -16.17 -18.63
N ARG A 164 -6.49 -16.52 -18.08
CA ARG A 164 -7.74 -16.56 -18.88
C ARG A 164 -8.13 -15.20 -19.46
N HIS A 165 -7.80 -14.10 -18.74
CA HIS A 165 -8.10 -12.73 -19.18
C HIS A 165 -6.95 -12.10 -19.97
N ASN A 166 -5.72 -12.58 -19.81
CA ASN A 166 -4.54 -12.10 -20.51
C ASN A 166 -3.65 -13.28 -20.91
N PRO A 167 -3.76 -13.79 -22.16
CA PRO A 167 -2.97 -14.93 -22.63
C PRO A 167 -1.44 -14.72 -22.54
N ASN A 168 -0.97 -13.47 -22.49
CA ASN A 168 0.44 -13.12 -22.31
C ASN A 168 0.92 -13.17 -20.85
N ALA A 169 0.03 -13.40 -19.88
CA ALA A 169 0.40 -13.60 -18.49
C ALA A 169 1.20 -14.90 -18.33
N THR A 170 2.34 -14.81 -17.65
CA THR A 170 3.17 -16.00 -17.39
C THR A 170 2.56 -16.88 -16.29
N GLU A 171 2.65 -18.20 -16.47
CA GLU A 171 2.34 -19.17 -15.40
C GLU A 171 3.40 -19.15 -14.29
N GLN A 172 4.62 -18.74 -14.63
CA GLN A 172 5.75 -18.64 -13.70
C GLN A 172 5.80 -17.24 -13.06
N SER A 173 4.78 -16.91 -12.28
CA SER A 173 4.74 -15.63 -11.57
C SER A 173 5.59 -15.68 -10.31
N CYS A 174 6.49 -14.70 -10.11
CA CYS A 174 7.26 -14.54 -8.87
C CYS A 174 6.35 -14.35 -7.64
N HIS A 175 5.16 -13.79 -7.81
CA HIS A 175 4.17 -13.61 -6.75
C HIS A 175 3.65 -14.92 -6.14
N LEU A 176 3.77 -16.06 -6.82
CA LEU A 176 3.37 -17.37 -6.30
C LEU A 176 4.12 -17.78 -5.02
N TYR A 177 5.29 -17.20 -4.80
CA TYR A 177 6.21 -17.60 -3.73
C TYR A 177 6.16 -16.68 -2.50
N GLY A 178 5.34 -15.62 -2.51
CA GLY A 178 5.20 -14.67 -1.41
C GLY A 178 6.41 -13.76 -1.16
N THR A 179 7.34 -13.72 -2.12
CA THR A 179 8.58 -12.91 -2.05
C THR A 179 8.51 -11.64 -2.85
N THR A 180 7.42 -11.41 -3.59
CA THR A 180 7.31 -10.38 -4.61
C THR A 180 6.23 -9.37 -4.27
N ILE A 181 6.53 -8.10 -4.49
CA ILE A 181 5.71 -6.96 -4.16
C ILE A 181 5.65 -6.03 -5.37
N ASP A 182 4.47 -5.56 -5.73
CA ASP A 182 4.29 -4.47 -6.68
C ASP A 182 3.96 -3.18 -5.93
N ILE A 183 4.82 -2.16 -6.06
CA ILE A 183 4.63 -0.83 -5.48
C ILE A 183 4.29 0.14 -6.62
N CYS A 184 3.12 0.77 -6.54
CA CYS A 184 2.67 1.76 -7.51
C CYS A 184 3.59 2.98 -7.51
N TYR A 185 3.90 3.52 -8.69
CA TYR A 185 4.67 4.75 -8.82
C TYR A 185 3.88 5.91 -9.46
N ASN A 186 2.65 5.66 -9.86
CA ASN A 186 1.77 6.66 -10.47
C ASN A 186 0.81 7.30 -9.47
N ARG A 187 0.68 6.73 -8.29
CA ARG A 187 -0.24 7.15 -7.22
C ARG A 187 0.44 6.97 -5.87
N TYR A 188 0.12 7.88 -4.95
CA TYR A 188 0.53 7.83 -3.55
C TYR A 188 -0.64 8.31 -2.70
N GLN A 189 -0.71 7.87 -1.45
CA GLN A 189 -1.74 8.30 -0.51
C GLN A 189 -1.23 9.50 0.30
N PRO A 190 -1.71 10.73 0.07
CA PRO A 190 -1.24 11.87 0.85
C PRO A 190 -1.75 11.79 2.29
N LEU A 191 -0.87 12.03 3.26
CA LEU A 191 -1.25 12.18 4.67
C LEU A 191 -1.55 13.63 5.02
N THR A 192 -0.96 14.56 4.27
CA THR A 192 -1.18 16.00 4.44
C THR A 192 -1.44 16.65 3.07
N ARG A 193 -0.57 17.51 2.60
CA ARG A 193 -0.67 18.19 1.30
C ARG A 193 -0.17 17.30 0.17
N GLU A 194 -0.88 17.29 -0.95
CA GLU A 194 -0.48 16.56 -2.15
C GLU A 194 0.82 17.12 -2.77
N VAL A 195 1.62 16.20 -3.30
CA VAL A 195 2.81 16.45 -4.09
C VAL A 195 2.69 15.70 -5.42
N ARG A 196 3.29 16.23 -6.48
CA ARG A 196 3.27 15.60 -7.80
C ARG A 196 3.84 14.18 -7.73
N ASN A 197 3.14 13.22 -8.34
CA ASN A 197 3.54 11.82 -8.36
C ASN A 197 4.94 11.62 -8.95
N ASP A 198 5.36 12.43 -9.93
CA ASP A 198 6.71 12.36 -10.50
C ASP A 198 7.79 12.65 -9.46
N THR A 199 7.57 13.65 -8.58
CA THR A 199 8.47 13.98 -7.49
C THR A 199 8.59 12.81 -6.50
N LEU A 200 7.45 12.24 -6.11
CA LEU A 200 7.40 11.09 -5.20
C LEU A 200 8.03 9.84 -5.81
N LYS A 201 7.82 9.62 -7.12
CA LYS A 201 8.46 8.54 -7.86
C LYS A 201 10.00 8.66 -7.84
N TRP A 202 10.53 9.87 -8.00
CA TRP A 202 11.98 10.09 -7.89
C TRP A 202 12.49 9.73 -6.49
N VAL A 203 11.82 10.20 -5.44
CA VAL A 203 12.20 9.85 -4.05
C VAL A 203 12.14 8.34 -3.83
N LEU A 204 11.05 7.69 -4.24
CA LEU A 204 10.92 6.23 -4.13
C LEU A 204 12.03 5.50 -4.90
N SER A 205 12.36 5.97 -6.11
CA SER A 205 13.40 5.33 -6.92
C SER A 205 14.79 5.42 -6.27
N GLU A 206 15.11 6.48 -5.54
CA GLU A 206 16.34 6.57 -4.77
C GLU A 206 16.40 5.49 -3.67
N VAL A 207 15.32 5.34 -2.91
CA VAL A 207 15.20 4.30 -1.88
C VAL A 207 15.33 2.90 -2.46
N LEU A 208 14.61 2.64 -3.54
CA LEU A 208 14.63 1.32 -4.19
C LEU A 208 16.00 0.99 -4.79
N ARG A 209 16.70 1.96 -5.38
CA ARG A 209 18.06 1.80 -5.87
C ARG A 209 19.00 1.40 -4.72
N ASP A 210 18.90 2.07 -3.58
CA ASP A 210 19.74 1.76 -2.44
C ASP A 210 19.50 0.34 -1.93
N LYS A 211 18.22 -0.09 -1.78
CA LYS A 211 17.88 -1.46 -1.39
C LYS A 211 18.35 -2.50 -2.40
N ARG A 212 18.31 -2.19 -3.70
CA ARG A 212 18.85 -3.05 -4.75
C ARG A 212 20.39 -3.14 -4.69
N ASN A 213 21.08 -2.02 -4.48
CA ASN A 213 22.53 -1.95 -4.35
C ASN A 213 23.05 -2.67 -3.08
N GLU A 214 22.29 -2.65 -1.99
CA GLU A 214 22.51 -3.46 -0.79
C GLU A 214 22.37 -4.97 -1.06
N GLY A 215 21.97 -5.37 -2.27
CA GLY A 215 21.76 -6.78 -2.63
C GLY A 215 20.53 -7.42 -1.99
N ARG A 216 19.60 -6.65 -1.45
CA ARG A 216 18.43 -7.14 -0.71
C ARG A 216 17.27 -7.56 -1.59
N CYS A 217 17.18 -7.02 -2.80
CA CYS A 217 16.12 -7.32 -3.75
C CYS A 217 16.56 -7.16 -5.20
N TYR A 218 15.79 -7.77 -6.09
CA TYR A 218 15.78 -7.47 -7.53
C TYR A 218 14.59 -6.59 -7.83
N ILE A 219 14.74 -5.65 -8.78
CA ILE A 219 13.68 -4.69 -9.11
C ILE A 219 13.58 -4.52 -10.62
N LYS A 220 12.36 -4.55 -11.11
CA LYS A 220 12.01 -4.24 -12.50
C LYS A 220 11.02 -3.08 -12.57
N TYR A 221 11.29 -2.14 -13.45
CA TYR A 221 10.37 -1.05 -13.76
C TYR A 221 9.31 -1.49 -14.78
N GLU A 222 8.08 -1.67 -14.33
CA GLU A 222 6.95 -2.16 -15.14
C GLU A 222 6.10 -0.99 -15.66
N VAL A 223 6.38 -0.55 -16.91
CA VAL A 223 5.73 0.62 -17.50
C VAL A 223 4.23 0.40 -17.71
N LYS A 224 3.83 -0.76 -18.21
CA LYS A 224 2.42 -1.06 -18.51
C LYS A 224 1.56 -1.21 -17.25
N GLN A 225 2.16 -1.69 -16.17
CA GLN A 225 1.47 -1.91 -14.89
C GLN A 225 1.56 -0.71 -13.96
N GLY A 226 2.46 0.25 -14.24
CA GLY A 226 2.63 1.44 -13.42
C GLY A 226 3.22 1.16 -12.04
N CYS A 227 4.04 0.10 -11.90
CA CYS A 227 4.63 -0.31 -10.64
C CYS A 227 6.14 -0.62 -10.75
N PHE A 228 6.81 -0.59 -9.62
CA PHE A 228 8.07 -1.28 -9.40
C PHE A 228 7.75 -2.70 -8.94
N HIS A 229 8.11 -3.68 -9.76
CA HIS A 229 7.99 -5.10 -9.47
C HIS A 229 9.26 -5.56 -8.77
N MET A 230 9.15 -5.99 -7.53
CA MET A 230 10.29 -6.24 -6.66
C MET A 230 10.22 -7.62 -6.04
N THR A 231 11.33 -8.37 -6.10
CA THR A 231 11.47 -9.69 -5.46
C THR A 231 12.65 -9.68 -4.48
N VAL A 232 12.42 -10.09 -3.23
CA VAL A 232 13.48 -10.16 -2.20
C VAL A 232 14.50 -11.27 -2.47
N ARG A 233 15.73 -11.03 -1.97
CA ARG A 233 16.87 -11.96 -2.09
C ARG A 233 17.21 -12.60 -0.77
#